data_adee46644bd7b83d021d988194b72b9e
#
_entry.id   adee46644bd7b83d021d988194b72b9e
#
_cell.length_a   1.000
_cell.length_b   1.000
_cell.length_c   1.000
_cell.angle_alpha   90.00
_cell.angle_beta   90.00
_cell.angle_gamma   90.00
#
_symmetry.space_group_name_H-M   'P 1'
#
loop_
_entity.id
_entity.type
_entity.pdbx_description
1 polymer ?
#
loop_
_entity_poly.entity_id
_entity_poly.type
_entity_poly.pdbx_seq_one_letter_code
_entity_poly.pdbx_strand_id
1 'polypeptide(L)'
;MNKDICVRCGEGVVNIRVGAIIIKDNKVLMVKNNRDDYYYSVGGRIQFGETAEQAVKREIKEELGCDMEIDRLGFICEAYFYGTIGDDQKRLIYEPAFYFYMRVPDGFDLKGNTFLEDGTPEYLEWVPLDTDKVIYPEFFKTELKYPVSETRHIVADER
;
A
#
# COMPACT_ATOMS: atom_id res chain seq x y z
N MET A 1 7.13 14.74 -16.14
CA MET A 1 5.80 14.25 -16.58
C MET A 1 5.34 13.18 -15.59
N ASN A 2 4.15 13.34 -15.06
CA ASN A 2 3.57 12.33 -14.18
C ASN A 2 3.25 11.07 -14.99
N LYS A 3 3.74 9.92 -14.54
CA LYS A 3 3.52 8.61 -15.17
C LYS A 3 2.57 7.72 -14.39
N ASP A 4 2.09 8.19 -13.25
CA ASP A 4 1.18 7.42 -12.39
C ASP A 4 -0.10 7.05 -13.13
N ILE A 5 -0.50 5.79 -13.05
CA ILE A 5 -1.76 5.34 -13.62
C ILE A 5 -2.89 5.72 -12.66
N CYS A 6 -3.25 6.98 -12.73
CA CYS A 6 -4.37 7.58 -12.02
C CYS A 6 -5.12 8.47 -13.01
N VAL A 7 -6.20 7.95 -13.57
CA VAL A 7 -6.86 8.56 -14.74
C VAL A 7 -8.36 8.74 -14.51
N ARG A 8 -8.90 9.79 -15.10
CA ARG A 8 -10.34 10.03 -15.15
C ARG A 8 -11.03 9.01 -16.03
N CYS A 9 -12.14 8.47 -15.55
CA CYS A 9 -13.00 7.57 -16.30
C CYS A 9 -14.45 7.96 -16.02
N GLY A 10 -15.09 8.65 -16.97
CA GLY A 10 -16.41 9.25 -16.74
C GLY A 10 -16.37 10.21 -15.57
N GLU A 11 -17.27 10.06 -14.61
CA GLU A 11 -17.31 10.88 -13.39
C GLU A 11 -16.38 10.37 -12.29
N GLY A 12 -15.74 9.21 -12.49
CA GLY A 12 -14.87 8.58 -11.53
C GLY A 12 -13.39 8.68 -11.85
N VAL A 13 -12.61 7.93 -11.10
CA VAL A 13 -11.14 7.83 -11.22
C VAL A 13 -10.73 6.37 -11.14
N VAL A 14 -9.81 5.97 -12.00
CA VAL A 14 -9.10 4.68 -11.91
C VAL A 14 -7.70 4.94 -11.39
N ASN A 15 -7.35 4.31 -10.28
CA ASN A 15 -6.07 4.48 -9.60
C ASN A 15 -5.43 3.11 -9.36
N ILE A 16 -4.42 2.74 -10.13
CA ILE A 16 -3.79 1.42 -10.05
C ILE A 16 -2.59 1.46 -9.11
N ARG A 17 -2.60 0.58 -8.09
CA ARG A 17 -1.60 0.61 -7.02
C ARG A 17 -0.92 -0.73 -6.78
N VAL A 18 0.18 -0.65 -6.06
CA VAL A 18 0.88 -1.79 -5.44
C VAL A 18 1.03 -1.55 -3.94
N GLY A 19 1.06 -2.62 -3.18
CA GLY A 19 1.41 -2.59 -1.77
C GLY A 19 2.42 -3.69 -1.43
N ALA A 20 3.26 -3.39 -0.46
CA ALA A 20 4.24 -4.33 0.07
C ALA A 20 3.78 -4.84 1.44
N ILE A 21 3.76 -6.16 1.60
CA ILE A 21 3.51 -6.83 2.87
C ILE A 21 4.87 -7.25 3.44
N ILE A 22 5.32 -6.52 4.43
CA ILE A 22 6.63 -6.70 5.06
C ILE A 22 6.39 -7.10 6.52
N ILE A 23 6.63 -8.38 6.84
CA ILE A 23 6.31 -8.95 8.16
C ILE A 23 7.58 -9.39 8.84
N LYS A 24 7.73 -9.00 10.11
CA LYS A 24 8.80 -9.42 10.99
C LYS A 24 8.30 -9.48 12.43
N ASP A 25 8.60 -10.55 13.15
CA ASP A 25 8.26 -10.72 14.57
C ASP A 25 6.76 -10.47 14.87
N ASN A 26 5.86 -11.04 14.06
CA ASN A 26 4.39 -10.86 14.16
C ASN A 26 3.91 -9.40 14.03
N LYS A 27 4.68 -8.58 13.34
CA LYS A 27 4.34 -7.19 13.03
C LYS A 27 4.43 -6.96 11.53
N VAL A 28 3.58 -6.11 11.01
CA VAL A 28 3.62 -5.63 9.63
C VAL A 28 4.14 -4.20 9.61
N LEU A 29 4.99 -3.90 8.63
CA LEU A 29 5.50 -2.55 8.45
C LEU A 29 4.43 -1.69 7.76
N MET A 30 4.05 -0.59 8.42
CA MET A 30 3.02 0.33 7.94
C MET A 30 3.54 1.76 7.92
N VAL A 31 2.84 2.60 7.20
CA VAL A 31 3.12 4.04 7.09
C VAL A 31 2.09 4.81 7.91
N LYS A 32 2.54 5.84 8.61
CA LYS A 32 1.72 6.78 9.36
C LYS A 32 2.13 8.21 9.01
N ASN A 33 1.18 9.09 8.88
CA ASN A 33 1.44 10.52 8.83
C ASN A 33 0.72 11.25 10.00
N ASN A 34 1.01 12.53 10.19
CA ASN A 34 0.40 13.31 11.28
C ASN A 34 -1.01 13.82 10.96
N ARG A 35 -1.44 13.71 9.70
CA ARG A 35 -2.73 14.21 9.23
C ARG A 35 -3.87 13.22 9.50
N ASP A 36 -3.57 11.91 9.36
CA ASP A 36 -4.58 10.85 9.38
C ASP A 36 -4.46 9.99 10.65
N ASP A 37 -5.59 9.53 11.18
CA ASP A 37 -5.64 8.68 12.38
C ASP A 37 -5.53 7.19 12.08
N TYR A 38 -5.03 6.84 10.89
CA TYR A 38 -4.87 5.46 10.47
C TYR A 38 -3.48 5.20 9.88
N TYR A 39 -3.14 3.91 9.80
CA TYR A 39 -1.95 3.43 9.12
C TYR A 39 -2.33 2.92 7.74
N TYR A 40 -1.40 2.99 6.79
CA TYR A 40 -1.57 2.43 5.46
C TYR A 40 -0.33 1.64 5.04
N SER A 41 -0.52 0.74 4.07
CA SER A 41 0.56 -0.12 3.59
C SER A 41 1.66 0.67 2.89
N VAL A 42 2.89 0.17 3.00
CA VAL A 42 3.99 0.59 2.14
C VAL A 42 3.60 0.33 0.68
N GLY A 43 3.83 1.28 -0.21
CA GLY A 43 3.51 1.14 -1.63
C GLY A 43 3.12 2.45 -2.28
N GLY A 44 2.56 2.37 -3.47
CA GLY A 44 2.18 3.55 -4.23
C GLY A 44 1.51 3.20 -5.55
N ARG A 45 1.49 4.16 -6.45
CA ARG A 45 0.89 4.01 -7.77
C ARG A 45 1.82 3.28 -8.73
N ILE A 46 1.23 2.44 -9.57
CA ILE A 46 1.96 1.89 -10.72
C ILE A 46 2.15 3.02 -11.73
N GLN A 47 3.35 3.12 -12.30
CA GLN A 47 3.64 4.06 -13.38
C GLN A 47 3.47 3.39 -14.73
N PHE A 48 3.05 4.16 -15.73
CA PHE A 48 2.94 3.66 -17.09
C PHE A 48 4.32 3.20 -17.60
N GLY A 49 4.38 1.95 -18.04
CA GLY A 49 5.60 1.33 -18.53
C GLY A 49 6.30 0.40 -17.55
N GLU A 50 5.81 0.29 -16.31
CA GLU A 50 6.31 -0.70 -15.34
C GLU A 50 5.29 -1.80 -15.05
N THR A 51 5.77 -2.97 -14.66
CA THR A 51 4.93 -4.04 -14.11
C THR A 51 4.65 -3.79 -12.63
N ALA A 52 3.66 -4.48 -12.06
CA ALA A 52 3.38 -4.39 -10.62
C ALA A 52 4.59 -4.80 -9.77
N GLU A 53 5.36 -5.80 -10.19
CA GLU A 53 6.58 -6.22 -9.50
C GLU A 53 7.66 -5.14 -9.52
N GLN A 54 7.83 -4.47 -10.67
CA GLN A 54 8.77 -3.35 -10.78
C GLN A 54 8.32 -2.17 -9.92
N ALA A 55 7.03 -1.88 -9.92
CA ALA A 55 6.44 -0.80 -9.12
C ALA A 55 6.67 -1.01 -7.62
N VAL A 56 6.37 -2.21 -7.08
CA VAL A 56 6.54 -2.45 -5.65
C VAL A 56 8.00 -2.37 -5.22
N LYS A 57 8.92 -2.85 -6.04
CA LYS A 57 10.37 -2.71 -5.77
C LYS A 57 10.83 -1.26 -5.79
N ARG A 58 10.35 -0.46 -6.74
CA ARG A 58 10.64 0.98 -6.80
C ARG A 58 10.11 1.71 -5.56
N GLU A 59 8.86 1.47 -5.19
CA GLU A 59 8.24 2.10 -4.01
C GLU A 59 9.01 1.75 -2.72
N ILE A 60 9.40 0.49 -2.55
CA ILE A 60 10.22 0.07 -1.41
C ILE A 60 11.56 0.82 -1.40
N LYS A 61 12.21 0.96 -2.55
CA LYS A 61 13.46 1.71 -2.66
C LYS A 61 13.29 3.18 -2.29
N GLU A 62 12.20 3.80 -2.76
CA GLU A 62 11.88 5.20 -2.47
C GLU A 62 11.53 5.42 -1.00
N GLU A 63 10.67 4.57 -0.43
CA GLU A 63 10.17 4.76 0.95
C GLU A 63 11.12 4.23 2.03
N LEU A 64 11.80 3.11 1.78
CA LEU A 64 12.66 2.44 2.77
C LEU A 64 14.16 2.63 2.52
N GLY A 65 14.55 3.09 1.33
CA GLY A 65 15.94 3.29 0.96
C GLY A 65 16.75 2.01 0.75
N CYS A 66 16.08 0.85 0.64
CA CYS A 66 16.73 -0.44 0.43
C CYS A 66 16.08 -1.21 -0.71
N ASP A 67 16.79 -2.23 -1.20
CA ASP A 67 16.22 -3.19 -2.13
C ASP A 67 15.66 -4.38 -1.34
N MET A 68 14.55 -4.93 -1.81
CA MET A 68 13.90 -6.06 -1.18
C MET A 68 13.34 -7.00 -2.24
N GLU A 69 13.54 -8.31 -2.05
CA GLU A 69 13.05 -9.31 -2.99
C GLU A 69 11.58 -9.66 -2.72
N ILE A 70 10.85 -9.95 -3.79
CA ILE A 70 9.48 -10.43 -3.71
C ILE A 70 9.48 -11.92 -3.34
N ASP A 71 8.68 -12.28 -2.34
CA ASP A 71 8.37 -13.67 -2.07
C ASP A 71 7.28 -14.18 -3.02
N ARG A 72 6.11 -13.53 -3.01
CA ARG A 72 4.99 -13.89 -3.87
C ARG A 72 3.94 -12.78 -3.94
N LEU A 73 3.08 -12.83 -4.97
CA LEU A 73 1.84 -12.06 -4.99
C LEU A 73 0.86 -12.68 -3.98
N GLY A 74 0.48 -11.91 -2.97
CA GLY A 74 -0.44 -12.37 -1.94
C GLY A 74 -1.89 -12.08 -2.26
N PHE A 75 -2.18 -10.87 -2.75
CA PHE A 75 -3.56 -10.42 -2.98
C PHE A 75 -3.66 -9.56 -4.23
N ILE A 76 -4.80 -9.71 -4.91
CA ILE A 76 -5.33 -8.72 -5.83
C ILE A 76 -6.57 -8.14 -5.16
N CYS A 77 -6.55 -6.86 -4.85
CA CYS A 77 -7.66 -6.17 -4.21
C CYS A 77 -8.30 -5.20 -5.18
N GLU A 78 -9.61 -5.28 -5.34
CA GLU A 78 -10.40 -4.26 -6.01
C GLU A 78 -11.14 -3.46 -4.96
N ALA A 79 -10.89 -2.16 -4.89
CA ALA A 79 -11.57 -1.27 -3.96
C ALA A 79 -12.40 -0.22 -4.71
N TYR A 80 -13.63 0.01 -4.23
CA TYR A 80 -14.46 1.16 -4.60
C TYR A 80 -14.72 2.01 -3.36
N PHE A 81 -14.42 3.28 -3.45
CA PHE A 81 -14.68 4.24 -2.38
C PHE A 81 -14.80 5.65 -2.93
N TYR A 82 -15.30 6.58 -2.11
CA TYR A 82 -15.35 7.99 -2.50
C TYR A 82 -14.13 8.73 -1.98
N GLY A 83 -13.51 9.51 -2.84
CA GLY A 83 -12.37 10.37 -2.47
C GLY A 83 -12.76 11.37 -1.39
N THR A 84 -11.86 11.63 -0.47
CA THR A 84 -12.10 12.51 0.68
C THR A 84 -11.35 13.83 0.61
N ILE A 85 -10.35 13.93 -0.27
CA ILE A 85 -9.46 15.11 -0.36
C ILE A 85 -9.19 15.51 -1.81
N GLY A 86 -8.81 16.77 -2.00
CA GLY A 86 -8.31 17.29 -3.27
C GLY A 86 -9.35 17.28 -4.39
N ASP A 87 -8.86 17.20 -5.61
CA ASP A 87 -9.68 17.21 -6.83
C ASP A 87 -10.59 15.98 -6.99
N ASP A 88 -10.32 14.92 -6.26
CA ASP A 88 -11.09 13.68 -6.28
C ASP A 88 -12.11 13.58 -5.15
N GLN A 89 -12.28 14.65 -4.37
CA GLN A 89 -13.29 14.70 -3.31
C GLN A 89 -14.69 14.41 -3.86
N LYS A 90 -15.38 13.45 -3.23
CA LYS A 90 -16.70 12.94 -3.63
C LYS A 90 -16.76 12.23 -4.99
N ARG A 91 -15.61 11.99 -5.63
CA ARG A 91 -15.57 11.15 -6.83
C ARG A 91 -15.48 9.69 -6.44
N LEU A 92 -16.15 8.85 -7.20
CA LEU A 92 -15.99 7.41 -7.04
C LEU A 92 -14.61 7.01 -7.57
N ILE A 93 -13.84 6.34 -6.73
CA ILE A 93 -12.52 5.82 -7.08
C ILE A 93 -12.62 4.30 -7.21
N TYR A 94 -12.12 3.79 -8.33
CA TYR A 94 -11.84 2.37 -8.51
C TYR A 94 -10.34 2.17 -8.36
N GLU A 95 -9.97 1.39 -7.36
CA GLU A 95 -8.56 1.17 -7.02
C GLU A 95 -8.22 -0.32 -7.03
N PRO A 96 -7.81 -0.87 -8.19
CA PRO A 96 -7.19 -2.18 -8.20
C PRO A 96 -5.76 -2.10 -7.67
N ALA A 97 -5.41 -3.01 -6.78
CA ALA A 97 -4.10 -3.03 -6.13
C ALA A 97 -3.53 -4.44 -6.04
N PHE A 98 -2.22 -4.56 -6.25
CA PHE A 98 -1.47 -5.81 -6.15
C PHE A 98 -0.63 -5.76 -4.88
N TYR A 99 -0.85 -6.69 -3.95
CA TYR A 99 -0.11 -6.77 -2.69
C TYR A 99 0.85 -7.95 -2.71
N PHE A 100 2.14 -7.65 -2.53
CA PHE A 100 3.20 -8.65 -2.56
C PHE A 100 3.76 -8.89 -1.18
N TYR A 101 3.88 -10.15 -0.77
CA TYR A 101 4.73 -10.51 0.36
C TYR A 101 6.18 -10.34 -0.04
N MET A 102 6.93 -9.64 0.81
CA MET A 102 8.34 -9.35 0.58
C MET A 102 9.22 -10.20 1.50
N ARG A 103 10.45 -10.47 1.05
CA ARG A 103 11.48 -11.12 1.87
C ARG A 103 12.24 -10.04 2.61
N VAL A 104 12.13 -10.04 3.94
CA VAL A 104 12.83 -9.06 4.77
C VAL A 104 14.31 -9.46 4.86
N PRO A 105 15.24 -8.57 4.42
CA PRO A 105 16.67 -8.87 4.54
C PRO A 105 17.10 -9.02 5.99
N ASP A 106 18.10 -9.88 6.23
CA ASP A 106 18.75 -9.97 7.53
C ASP A 106 19.33 -8.61 7.93
N GLY A 107 19.12 -8.22 9.19
CA GLY A 107 19.61 -6.94 9.69
C GLY A 107 18.86 -5.72 9.17
N PHE A 108 17.71 -5.90 8.51
CA PHE A 108 16.87 -4.79 8.08
C PHE A 108 16.47 -3.92 9.27
N ASP A 109 16.73 -2.63 9.15
CA ASP A 109 16.39 -1.60 10.13
C ASP A 109 15.76 -0.38 9.46
N LEU A 110 14.81 0.25 10.15
CA LEU A 110 14.12 1.44 9.65
C LEU A 110 15.04 2.65 9.70
N LYS A 111 15.12 3.37 8.57
CA LYS A 111 15.93 4.58 8.45
C LYS A 111 15.09 5.74 7.92
N GLY A 112 15.12 6.84 8.67
CA GLY A 112 14.62 8.13 8.21
C GLY A 112 13.10 8.24 8.13
N ASN A 113 12.69 9.39 7.66
CA ASN A 113 11.30 9.73 7.36
C ASN A 113 11.20 10.13 5.90
N THR A 114 10.05 9.88 5.29
CA THR A 114 9.70 10.40 3.98
C THR A 114 8.69 11.54 4.11
N PHE A 115 8.38 12.21 3.00
CA PHE A 115 7.41 13.30 2.99
C PHE A 115 6.40 13.07 1.87
N LEU A 116 5.14 13.35 2.16
CA LEU A 116 4.10 13.43 1.15
C LEU A 116 4.34 14.63 0.21
N GLU A 117 3.65 14.66 -0.93
CA GLU A 117 3.76 15.77 -1.91
C GLU A 117 3.47 17.14 -1.29
N ASP A 118 2.60 17.20 -0.27
CA ASP A 118 2.28 18.42 0.47
C ASP A 118 3.29 18.76 1.58
N GLY A 119 4.38 17.97 1.71
CA GLY A 119 5.40 18.17 2.74
C GLY A 119 5.07 17.56 4.10
N THR A 120 3.94 16.87 4.26
CA THR A 120 3.58 16.18 5.50
C THR A 120 4.55 15.02 5.76
N PRO A 121 5.17 14.92 6.96
CA PRO A 121 6.07 13.80 7.26
C PRO A 121 5.34 12.47 7.29
N GLU A 122 5.94 11.44 6.70
CA GLU A 122 5.53 10.06 6.83
C GLU A 122 6.50 9.32 7.74
N TYR A 123 5.94 8.43 8.57
CA TYR A 123 6.69 7.61 9.50
C TYR A 123 6.41 6.14 9.25
N LEU A 124 7.46 5.33 9.29
CA LEU A 124 7.36 3.88 9.20
C LEU A 124 7.28 3.29 10.60
N GLU A 125 6.30 2.43 10.84
CA GLU A 125 6.11 1.75 12.11
C GLU A 125 5.82 0.26 11.93
N TRP A 126 6.38 -0.54 12.82
CA TRP A 126 6.01 -1.95 12.96
C TRP A 126 4.73 -2.06 13.77
N VAL A 127 3.65 -2.47 13.12
CA VAL A 127 2.31 -2.58 13.73
C VAL A 127 2.02 -4.05 14.02
N PRO A 128 1.66 -4.41 15.27
CA PRO A 128 1.30 -5.80 15.58
C PRO A 128 0.15 -6.32 14.71
N LEU A 129 0.23 -7.58 14.28
CA LEU A 129 -0.80 -8.20 13.43
C LEU A 129 -2.15 -8.31 14.14
N ASP A 130 -2.18 -8.26 15.46
CA ASP A 130 -3.40 -8.27 16.29
C ASP A 130 -3.84 -6.86 16.74
N THR A 131 -3.34 -5.82 16.08
CA THR A 131 -3.64 -4.41 16.43
C THR A 131 -5.13 -4.11 16.45
N ASP A 132 -5.57 -3.24 17.37
CA ASP A 132 -6.89 -2.61 17.36
C ASP A 132 -6.95 -1.29 16.60
N LYS A 133 -5.79 -0.79 16.16
CA LYS A 133 -5.68 0.45 15.38
C LYS A 133 -6.34 0.32 14.02
N VAL A 134 -6.77 1.45 13.46
CA VAL A 134 -7.28 1.49 12.08
C VAL A 134 -6.10 1.36 11.11
N ILE A 135 -6.15 0.36 10.24
CA ILE A 135 -5.15 0.13 9.20
C ILE A 135 -5.83 -0.08 7.85
N TYR A 136 -5.18 0.34 6.79
CA TYR A 136 -5.62 0.10 5.41
C TYR A 136 -4.49 -0.56 4.62
N PRO A 137 -4.80 -1.59 3.83
CA PRO A 137 -6.14 -2.16 3.62
C PRO A 137 -6.64 -2.92 4.86
N GLU A 138 -7.94 -2.86 5.11
CA GLU A 138 -8.55 -3.49 6.29
C GLU A 138 -8.35 -5.00 6.35
N PHE A 139 -8.31 -5.66 5.19
CA PHE A 139 -8.14 -7.12 5.14
C PHE A 139 -6.80 -7.59 5.72
N PHE A 140 -5.81 -6.71 5.91
CA PHE A 140 -4.57 -7.07 6.60
C PHE A 140 -4.84 -7.61 8.02
N LYS A 141 -5.86 -7.10 8.71
CA LYS A 141 -6.21 -7.56 10.06
C LYS A 141 -6.64 -9.02 10.14
N THR A 142 -7.23 -9.53 9.08
CA THR A 142 -7.73 -10.91 9.02
C THR A 142 -6.78 -11.83 8.27
N GLU A 143 -6.26 -11.38 7.13
CA GLU A 143 -5.52 -12.24 6.22
C GLU A 143 -4.06 -12.46 6.61
N LEU A 144 -3.41 -11.46 7.23
CA LEU A 144 -1.98 -11.58 7.54
C LEU A 144 -1.68 -12.44 8.76
N LYS A 145 -2.66 -12.69 9.63
CA LYS A 145 -2.49 -13.56 10.81
C LYS A 145 -2.28 -15.02 10.42
N TYR A 146 -2.94 -15.45 9.35
CA TYR A 146 -2.91 -16.83 8.88
C TYR A 146 -2.69 -16.84 7.37
N PRO A 147 -1.45 -16.53 6.91
CA PRO A 147 -1.17 -16.42 5.49
C PRO A 147 -1.34 -17.76 4.78
N VAL A 148 -1.91 -17.72 3.60
CA VAL A 148 -2.05 -18.87 2.71
C VAL A 148 -1.06 -18.75 1.54
N SER A 149 -0.75 -19.86 0.88
CA SER A 149 0.20 -19.87 -0.23
C SER A 149 -0.38 -19.35 -1.55
N GLU A 150 -1.71 -19.44 -1.70
CA GLU A 150 -2.40 -19.00 -2.91
C GLU A 150 -2.58 -17.48 -2.93
N THR A 151 -2.58 -16.90 -4.13
CA THR A 151 -3.00 -15.51 -4.34
C THR A 151 -4.51 -15.41 -4.13
N ARG A 152 -4.95 -14.49 -3.29
CA ARG A 152 -6.37 -14.27 -2.99
C ARG A 152 -6.89 -13.00 -3.64
N HIS A 153 -8.13 -13.09 -4.13
CA HIS A 153 -8.86 -11.94 -4.66
C HIS A 153 -9.75 -11.35 -3.56
N ILE A 154 -9.57 -10.08 -3.27
CA ILE A 154 -10.33 -9.32 -2.25
C ILE A 154 -11.13 -8.23 -2.95
N VAL A 155 -12.38 -8.07 -2.56
CA VAL A 155 -13.22 -6.96 -3.01
C VAL A 155 -13.64 -6.13 -1.79
N ALA A 156 -13.32 -4.84 -1.83
CA ALA A 156 -13.71 -3.86 -0.81
C ALA A 156 -14.60 -2.80 -1.48
N ASP A 157 -15.91 -2.94 -1.32
CA ASP A 157 -16.89 -2.11 -2.00
C ASP A 157 -17.62 -1.21 -1.00
N GLU A 158 -17.31 0.08 -1.04
CA GLU A 158 -17.91 1.10 -0.18
C GLU A 158 -18.85 2.07 -0.96
N ARG A 159 -19.40 1.59 -2.07
CA ARG A 159 -20.35 2.39 -2.86
C ARG A 159 -21.70 2.52 -2.17
#